data_d82bfd1827ba6f1ad52af251358791fd
#
_entry.id   d82bfd1827ba6f1ad52af251358791fd
#
_cell.length_a   1.000
_cell.length_b   1.000
_cell.length_c   1.000
_cell.angle_alpha   90.00
_cell.angle_beta   90.00
_cell.angle_gamma   90.00
#
_symmetry.space_group_name_H-M   'P 1'
#
loop_
_entity.id
_entity.type
_entity.pdbx_description
1 polymer ?
#
loop_
_entity_poly.entity_id
_entity_poly.type
_entity_poly.pdbx_seq_one_letter_code
_entity_poly.pdbx_strand_id
1 'polypeptide(L)'
;MLNKLNALYEENIKTHIYSKSLLSPQIAEATQLLINSLLRGNKVIACGEGRSYINAQCLVANLLNRYELKRPSFPSVLLSLDSAVGSTFVSDNTLEKLYQHQFNAIAQQGDILVVFAPLGNESNILNIITHAVNKEINVIVLTGNSNDHIQGILTEKDLHIS
;
A
#
# COMPACT_ATOMS: atom_id res chain seq x y z
N MET A 1 -35.65 1.32 -7.82
CA MET A 1 -34.52 0.51 -7.30
C MET A 1 -33.71 -0.11 -8.44
N LEU A 2 -34.31 -0.88 -9.36
CA LEU A 2 -33.60 -1.56 -10.46
C LEU A 2 -32.80 -0.60 -11.37
N ASN A 3 -33.40 0.54 -11.78
CA ASN A 3 -32.71 1.54 -12.62
C ASN A 3 -31.46 2.12 -11.94
N LYS A 4 -31.53 2.36 -10.61
CA LYS A 4 -30.36 2.82 -9.83
C LYS A 4 -29.26 1.76 -9.78
N LEU A 5 -29.66 0.50 -9.63
CA LEU A 5 -28.72 -0.62 -9.62
C LEU A 5 -28.01 -0.77 -10.97
N ASN A 6 -28.79 -0.73 -12.07
CA ASN A 6 -28.23 -0.81 -13.41
C ASN A 6 -27.25 0.35 -13.70
N ALA A 7 -27.62 1.58 -13.30
CA ALA A 7 -26.72 2.74 -13.44
C ALA A 7 -25.40 2.56 -12.69
N LEU A 8 -25.43 2.01 -11.48
CA LEU A 8 -24.21 1.71 -10.71
C LEU A 8 -23.33 0.64 -11.38
N TYR A 9 -23.95 -0.40 -11.97
CA TYR A 9 -23.19 -1.38 -12.76
C TYR A 9 -22.53 -0.77 -13.99
N GLU A 10 -23.27 0.06 -14.74
CA GLU A 10 -22.75 0.74 -15.93
C GLU A 10 -21.58 1.67 -15.59
N GLU A 11 -21.70 2.45 -14.52
CA GLU A 11 -20.63 3.32 -14.02
C GLU A 11 -19.40 2.52 -13.61
N ASN A 12 -19.59 1.42 -12.89
CA ASN A 12 -18.51 0.54 -12.47
C ASN A 12 -17.76 -0.06 -13.67
N ILE A 13 -18.48 -0.57 -14.67
CA ILE A 13 -17.89 -1.10 -15.89
C ILE A 13 -17.09 -0.03 -16.65
N LYS A 14 -17.63 1.19 -16.79
CA LYS A 14 -16.92 2.31 -17.41
C LYS A 14 -15.64 2.65 -16.67
N THR A 15 -15.69 2.71 -15.35
CA THR A 15 -14.52 2.96 -14.50
C THR A 15 -13.44 1.89 -14.72
N HIS A 16 -13.81 0.61 -14.73
CA HIS A 16 -12.85 -0.46 -14.98
C HIS A 16 -12.22 -0.39 -16.38
N ILE A 17 -13.02 -0.09 -17.43
CA ILE A 17 -12.49 0.06 -18.79
C ILE A 17 -11.49 1.22 -18.86
N TYR A 18 -11.83 2.36 -18.25
CA TYR A 18 -10.95 3.52 -18.19
C TYR A 18 -9.66 3.23 -17.41
N SER A 19 -9.79 2.67 -16.23
CA SER A 19 -8.66 2.32 -15.36
C SER A 19 -7.71 1.34 -16.02
N LYS A 20 -8.21 0.37 -16.80
CA LYS A 20 -7.38 -0.59 -17.53
C LYS A 20 -6.34 0.10 -18.41
N SER A 21 -6.73 1.09 -19.19
CA SER A 21 -5.80 1.78 -20.10
C SER A 21 -4.81 2.69 -19.36
N LEU A 22 -5.25 3.30 -18.27
CA LEU A 22 -4.46 4.26 -17.49
C LEU A 22 -3.49 3.56 -16.53
N LEU A 23 -3.97 2.59 -15.78
CA LEU A 23 -3.22 2.00 -14.67
C LEU A 23 -2.39 0.77 -15.05
N SER A 24 -2.70 0.07 -16.15
CA SER A 24 -1.98 -1.16 -16.50
C SER A 24 -0.46 -0.99 -16.61
N PRO A 25 0.08 0.08 -17.21
CA PRO A 25 1.53 0.29 -17.25
C PRO A 25 2.14 0.47 -15.86
N GLN A 26 1.50 1.28 -15.01
CA GLN A 26 1.96 1.55 -13.64
C GLN A 26 1.91 0.27 -12.76
N ILE A 27 0.86 -0.54 -12.92
CA ILE A 27 0.73 -1.83 -12.22
C ILE A 27 1.82 -2.80 -12.69
N ALA A 28 2.14 -2.83 -13.98
CA ALA A 28 3.21 -3.68 -14.51
C ALA A 28 4.59 -3.26 -13.94
N GLU A 29 4.86 -1.97 -13.84
CA GLU A 29 6.08 -1.44 -13.24
C GLU A 29 6.16 -1.78 -11.75
N ALA A 30 5.08 -1.55 -10.99
CA ALA A 30 4.99 -1.93 -9.59
C ALA A 30 5.23 -3.43 -9.38
N THR A 31 4.64 -4.26 -10.25
CA THR A 31 4.84 -5.71 -10.21
C THR A 31 6.30 -6.07 -10.44
N GLN A 32 6.98 -5.44 -11.39
CA GLN A 32 8.40 -5.69 -11.66
C GLN A 32 9.29 -5.28 -10.48
N LEU A 33 9.00 -4.16 -9.81
CA LEU A 33 9.70 -3.75 -8.58
C LEU A 33 9.54 -4.79 -7.48
N LEU A 34 8.32 -5.26 -7.23
CA LEU A 34 8.04 -6.29 -6.23
C LEU A 34 8.79 -7.59 -6.54
N ILE A 35 8.76 -8.06 -7.78
CA ILE A 35 9.47 -9.27 -8.22
C ILE A 35 10.97 -9.12 -7.97
N ASN A 36 11.57 -8.00 -8.39
CA ASN A 36 13.00 -7.76 -8.25
C ASN A 36 13.44 -7.75 -6.78
N SER A 37 12.64 -7.16 -5.90
CA SER A 37 12.91 -7.13 -4.45
C SER A 37 12.81 -8.52 -3.85
N LEU A 38 11.73 -9.24 -4.12
CA LEU A 38 11.49 -10.58 -3.58
C LEU A 38 12.53 -11.62 -4.05
N LEU A 39 12.96 -11.54 -5.30
CA LEU A 39 14.02 -12.42 -5.83
C LEU A 39 15.40 -12.17 -5.20
N ARG A 40 15.62 -10.99 -4.63
CA ARG A 40 16.82 -10.66 -3.87
C ARG A 40 16.75 -11.06 -2.39
N GLY A 41 15.64 -11.68 -1.97
CA GLY A 41 15.41 -12.12 -0.60
C GLY A 41 14.88 -11.02 0.34
N ASN A 42 14.49 -9.87 -0.21
CA ASN A 42 13.86 -8.79 0.56
C ASN A 42 12.37 -9.09 0.79
N LYS A 43 11.73 -8.25 1.60
CA LYS A 43 10.30 -8.40 1.93
C LYS A 43 9.45 -7.24 1.45
N VAL A 44 8.17 -7.50 1.36
CA VAL A 44 7.13 -6.51 1.14
C VAL A 44 6.52 -6.14 2.50
N ILE A 45 6.52 -4.86 2.80
CA ILE A 45 5.86 -4.30 3.99
C ILE A 45 4.62 -3.56 3.50
N ALA A 46 3.45 -3.89 4.00
CA ALA A 46 2.20 -3.29 3.56
C ALA A 46 1.47 -2.58 4.70
N CYS A 47 0.84 -1.47 4.39
CA CYS A 47 -0.06 -0.76 5.30
C CYS A 47 -1.22 -0.13 4.54
N GLY A 48 -2.22 0.27 5.29
CA GLY A 48 -3.38 1.00 4.77
C GLY A 48 -4.19 1.54 5.92
N GLU A 49 -4.98 2.55 5.69
CA GLU A 49 -5.78 3.20 6.72
C GLU A 49 -7.27 3.04 6.45
N GLY A 50 -8.05 2.96 7.52
CA GLY A 50 -9.48 2.75 7.44
C GLY A 50 -9.82 1.47 6.65
N ARG A 51 -10.69 1.59 5.66
CA ARG A 51 -11.12 0.45 4.82
C ARG A 51 -10.00 -0.12 3.95
N SER A 52 -9.02 0.67 3.59
CA SER A 52 -7.91 0.23 2.75
C SER A 52 -6.91 -0.67 3.47
N TYR A 53 -6.96 -0.74 4.80
CA TYR A 53 -6.24 -1.74 5.59
C TYR A 53 -6.56 -3.17 5.13
N ILE A 54 -7.82 -3.44 4.74
CA ILE A 54 -8.23 -4.75 4.20
C ILE A 54 -7.48 -5.08 2.90
N ASN A 55 -7.23 -4.09 2.05
CA ASN A 55 -6.47 -4.28 0.80
C ASN A 55 -5.00 -4.67 1.09
N ALA A 56 -4.37 -4.00 2.05
CA ALA A 56 -3.03 -4.35 2.51
C ALA A 56 -2.99 -5.77 3.09
N GLN A 57 -3.99 -6.14 3.87
CA GLN A 57 -4.15 -7.47 4.45
C GLN A 57 -4.30 -8.55 3.36
N CYS A 58 -5.12 -8.31 2.34
CA CYS A 58 -5.28 -9.21 1.20
C CYS A 58 -3.97 -9.38 0.41
N LEU A 59 -3.23 -8.29 0.17
CA LEU A 59 -1.94 -8.36 -0.50
C LEU A 59 -0.97 -9.27 0.27
N VAL A 60 -0.81 -9.04 1.57
CA VAL A 60 0.09 -9.83 2.42
C VAL A 60 -0.34 -11.29 2.49
N ALA A 61 -1.64 -11.57 2.63
CA ALA A 61 -2.17 -12.92 2.63
C ALA A 61 -1.85 -13.67 1.32
N ASN A 62 -2.01 -13.01 0.18
CA ASN A 62 -1.69 -13.57 -1.13
C ASN A 62 -0.18 -13.80 -1.31
N LEU A 63 0.68 -12.95 -0.77
CA LEU A 63 2.14 -13.12 -0.82
C LEU A 63 2.59 -14.28 0.08
N LEU A 64 2.08 -14.36 1.30
CA LEU A 64 2.42 -15.41 2.28
C LEU A 64 1.95 -16.80 1.86
N ASN A 65 0.73 -16.90 1.33
CA ASN A 65 0.20 -18.17 0.88
C ASN A 65 0.39 -18.31 -0.65
N ARG A 66 -0.66 -18.00 -1.39
CA ARG A 66 -0.67 -18.03 -2.87
C ARG A 66 -1.97 -17.41 -3.36
N TYR A 67 -1.96 -16.90 -4.55
CA TYR A 67 -3.19 -16.48 -5.24
C TYR A 67 -3.73 -17.64 -6.11
N GLU A 68 -2.99 -18.06 -7.12
CA GLU A 68 -3.38 -19.13 -8.04
C GLU A 68 -2.39 -20.31 -8.03
N LEU A 69 -1.13 -20.03 -8.36
CA LEU A 69 -0.11 -21.04 -8.53
C LEU A 69 0.47 -21.51 -7.19
N LYS A 70 0.68 -22.83 -7.05
CA LYS A 70 1.46 -23.37 -5.92
C LYS A 70 2.89 -22.88 -5.99
N ARG A 71 3.34 -22.18 -4.94
CA ARG A 71 4.68 -21.63 -4.79
C ARG A 71 5.07 -21.52 -3.32
N PRO A 72 6.35 -21.39 -3.00
CA PRO A 72 6.80 -20.99 -1.66
C PRO A 72 6.22 -19.63 -1.25
N SER A 73 6.13 -19.40 0.07
CA SER A 73 5.74 -18.11 0.63
C SER A 73 6.75 -17.02 0.26
N PHE A 74 6.26 -15.84 -0.06
CA PHE A 74 7.11 -14.66 -0.18
C PHE A 74 7.14 -13.90 1.14
N PRO A 75 8.31 -13.39 1.56
CA PRO A 75 8.43 -12.63 2.79
C PRO A 75 7.61 -11.34 2.69
N SER A 76 6.61 -11.23 3.55
CA SER A 76 5.74 -10.06 3.60
C SER A 76 5.19 -9.82 5.00
N VAL A 77 5.01 -8.56 5.37
CA VAL A 77 4.55 -8.13 6.68
C VAL A 77 3.47 -7.06 6.53
N LEU A 78 2.37 -7.24 7.25
CA LEU A 78 1.35 -6.23 7.43
C LEU A 78 1.68 -5.39 8.67
N LEU A 79 1.75 -4.07 8.53
CA LEU A 79 1.82 -3.18 9.68
C LEU A 79 0.46 -3.15 10.37
N SER A 80 0.45 -3.43 11.66
CA SER A 80 -0.77 -3.72 12.38
C SER A 80 -1.44 -2.47 12.94
N LEU A 81 -2.77 -2.47 12.87
CA LEU A 81 -3.66 -1.57 13.61
C LEU A 81 -4.34 -2.29 14.78
N ASP A 82 -3.81 -3.44 15.21
CA ASP A 82 -4.47 -4.23 16.25
C ASP A 82 -4.59 -3.45 17.58
N SER A 83 -5.53 -3.89 18.40
CA SER A 83 -5.92 -3.18 19.62
C SER A 83 -4.79 -3.08 20.65
N ALA A 84 -3.91 -4.06 20.74
CA ALA A 84 -2.82 -4.05 21.72
C ALA A 84 -1.75 -3.02 21.36
N VAL A 85 -1.25 -3.08 20.12
CA VAL A 85 -0.26 -2.13 19.62
C VAL A 85 -0.86 -0.72 19.53
N GLY A 86 -2.03 -0.59 18.89
CA GLY A 86 -2.69 0.70 18.73
C GLY A 86 -3.01 1.42 20.05
N SER A 87 -3.42 0.67 21.09
CA SER A 87 -3.78 1.27 22.37
C SER A 87 -2.58 1.93 23.09
N THR A 88 -1.38 1.40 22.96
CA THR A 88 -0.18 2.04 23.53
C THR A 88 0.09 3.39 22.85
N PHE A 89 0.01 3.48 21.54
CA PHE A 89 0.20 4.73 20.81
C PHE A 89 -0.90 5.76 21.08
N VAL A 90 -2.15 5.30 21.29
CA VAL A 90 -3.26 6.19 21.70
C VAL A 90 -2.99 6.75 23.08
N SER A 91 -2.55 5.92 24.04
CA SER A 91 -2.24 6.35 25.40
C SER A 91 -1.13 7.41 25.43
N ASP A 92 -0.15 7.28 24.55
CA ASP A 92 0.98 8.21 24.43
C ASP A 92 0.69 9.41 23.52
N ASN A 93 -0.51 9.49 22.95
CA ASN A 93 -0.92 10.51 21.96
C ASN A 93 0.02 10.60 20.75
N THR A 94 0.46 9.43 20.25
CA THR A 94 1.43 9.29 19.14
C THR A 94 0.93 8.37 18.02
N LEU A 95 -0.40 8.24 17.89
CA LEU A 95 -1.03 7.35 16.91
C LEU A 95 -0.58 7.63 15.46
N GLU A 96 -0.29 8.87 15.13
CA GLU A 96 0.23 9.28 13.81
C GLU A 96 1.62 8.70 13.49
N LYS A 97 2.31 8.14 14.47
CA LYS A 97 3.62 7.49 14.32
C LYS A 97 3.57 5.95 14.35
N LEU A 98 2.38 5.38 14.51
CA LEU A 98 2.18 3.95 14.68
C LEU A 98 2.87 3.10 13.60
N TYR A 99 2.61 3.41 12.34
CA TYR A 99 3.22 2.69 11.21
C TYR A 99 4.72 2.95 11.11
N GLN A 100 5.14 4.19 11.33
CA GLN A 100 6.55 4.56 11.31
C GLN A 100 7.37 3.77 12.33
N HIS A 101 6.89 3.60 13.56
CA HIS A 101 7.59 2.83 14.59
C HIS A 101 7.71 1.36 14.24
N GLN A 102 6.62 0.72 13.78
CA GLN A 102 6.66 -0.66 13.34
C GLN A 102 7.60 -0.84 12.13
N PHE A 103 7.50 0.06 11.15
CA PHE A 103 8.37 0.05 9.97
C PHE A 103 9.84 0.15 10.36
N ASN A 104 10.19 1.06 11.27
CA ASN A 104 11.56 1.23 11.75
C ASN A 104 12.16 -0.03 12.37
N ALA A 105 11.33 -0.82 13.05
CA ALA A 105 11.78 -2.03 13.73
C ALA A 105 12.11 -3.17 12.75
N ILE A 106 11.51 -3.19 11.56
CA ILE A 106 11.58 -4.36 10.67
C ILE A 106 12.15 -4.07 9.28
N ALA A 107 12.10 -2.81 8.82
CA ALA A 107 12.48 -2.45 7.46
C ALA A 107 14.00 -2.48 7.26
N GLN A 108 14.41 -3.05 6.14
CA GLN A 108 15.80 -3.16 5.70
C GLN A 108 15.95 -2.62 4.28
N GLN A 109 17.16 -2.24 3.91
CA GLN A 109 17.46 -1.77 2.56
C GLN A 109 17.13 -2.86 1.53
N GLY A 110 16.45 -2.47 0.45
CA GLY A 110 15.97 -3.37 -0.59
C GLY A 110 14.54 -3.87 -0.40
N ASP A 111 13.94 -3.69 0.79
CA ASP A 111 12.51 -3.93 1.01
C ASP A 111 11.65 -2.96 0.19
N ILE A 112 10.37 -3.26 0.07
CA ILE A 112 9.39 -2.36 -0.55
C ILE A 112 8.26 -2.10 0.42
N LEU A 113 7.91 -0.82 0.55
CA LEU A 113 6.70 -0.39 1.25
C LEU A 113 5.55 -0.25 0.26
N VAL A 114 4.43 -0.95 0.50
CA VAL A 114 3.19 -0.81 -0.28
C VAL A 114 2.13 -0.16 0.59
N VAL A 115 1.59 0.96 0.13
CA VAL A 115 0.65 1.80 0.88
C VAL A 115 -0.69 1.89 0.15
N PHE A 116 -1.76 1.56 0.85
CA PHE A 116 -3.13 1.75 0.37
C PHE A 116 -3.76 2.95 1.09
N ALA A 117 -3.82 4.09 0.43
CA ALA A 117 -4.24 5.37 0.99
C ALA A 117 -5.21 6.11 0.07
N PRO A 118 -6.51 5.73 0.02
CA PRO A 118 -7.46 6.34 -0.92
C PRO A 118 -7.55 7.85 -0.83
N LEU A 119 -7.40 8.43 0.35
CA LEU A 119 -7.42 9.88 0.57
C LEU A 119 -6.01 10.49 0.52
N GLY A 120 -5.00 9.76 0.95
CA GLY A 120 -3.59 10.16 0.89
C GLY A 120 -3.20 11.38 1.68
N ASN A 121 -3.98 11.77 2.69
CA ASN A 121 -3.75 12.93 3.53
C ASN A 121 -3.66 12.59 5.02
N GLU A 122 -3.76 11.32 5.38
CA GLU A 122 -3.68 10.88 6.76
C GLU A 122 -2.24 10.98 7.29
N SER A 123 -2.07 11.59 8.45
CA SER A 123 -0.76 11.86 9.05
C SER A 123 0.08 10.59 9.23
N ASN A 124 -0.53 9.49 9.63
CA ASN A 124 0.13 8.20 9.81
C ASN A 124 0.71 7.66 8.48
N ILE A 125 -0.02 7.85 7.39
CA ILE A 125 0.39 7.46 6.03
C ILE A 125 1.52 8.38 5.53
N LEU A 126 1.37 9.68 5.65
CA LEU A 126 2.39 10.65 5.22
C LEU A 126 3.71 10.44 5.98
N ASN A 127 3.63 10.18 7.29
CA ASN A 127 4.79 9.93 8.13
C ASN A 127 5.56 8.68 7.70
N ILE A 128 4.87 7.57 7.44
CA ILE A 128 5.58 6.34 7.01
C ILE A 128 6.18 6.48 5.62
N ILE A 129 5.48 7.11 4.66
CA ILE A 129 6.00 7.35 3.30
C ILE A 129 7.28 8.19 3.39
N THR A 130 7.21 9.35 4.06
CA THR A 130 8.36 10.23 4.27
C THR A 130 9.54 9.47 4.88
N HIS A 131 9.25 8.61 5.85
CA HIS A 131 10.28 7.86 6.55
C HIS A 131 10.92 6.77 5.67
N ALA A 132 10.14 6.08 4.84
CA ALA A 132 10.62 5.08 3.89
C ALA A 132 11.50 5.73 2.82
N VAL A 133 11.06 6.86 2.25
CA VAL A 133 11.84 7.64 1.28
C VAL A 133 13.18 8.09 1.87
N ASN A 134 13.19 8.62 3.09
CA ASN A 134 14.42 9.04 3.77
C ASN A 134 15.38 7.87 4.08
N LYS A 135 14.87 6.64 4.16
CA LYS A 135 15.67 5.42 4.30
C LYS A 135 16.06 4.77 2.97
N GLU A 136 15.76 5.41 1.86
CA GLU A 136 15.99 4.88 0.51
C GLU A 136 15.30 3.53 0.24
N ILE A 137 14.16 3.28 0.90
CA ILE A 137 13.31 2.13 0.68
C ILE A 137 12.22 2.52 -0.32
N ASN A 138 12.12 1.77 -1.41
CA ASN A 138 11.17 2.06 -2.47
C ASN A 138 9.73 1.98 -1.97
N VAL A 139 8.90 2.92 -2.41
CA VAL A 139 7.49 3.03 -2.02
C VAL A 139 6.59 2.85 -3.24
N ILE A 140 5.55 2.04 -3.08
CA ILE A 140 4.44 1.93 -4.02
C ILE A 140 3.20 2.42 -3.30
N VAL A 141 2.63 3.53 -3.75
CA VAL A 141 1.42 4.10 -3.14
C VAL A 141 0.25 3.96 -4.11
N LEU A 142 -0.86 3.43 -3.60
CA LEU A 142 -2.13 3.38 -4.31
C LEU A 142 -3.10 4.36 -3.67
N THR A 143 -3.56 5.36 -4.44
CA THR A 143 -4.51 6.37 -3.97
C THR A 143 -5.77 6.40 -4.82
N GLY A 144 -6.76 7.14 -4.37
CA GLY A 144 -7.81 7.65 -5.23
C GLY A 144 -7.31 8.86 -6.03
N ASN A 145 -8.20 9.44 -6.82
CA ASN A 145 -7.89 10.52 -7.73
C ASN A 145 -7.24 11.74 -7.04
N SER A 146 -6.20 12.30 -7.63
CA SER A 146 -5.44 13.52 -7.28
C SER A 146 -4.91 13.59 -5.82
N ASN A 147 -3.63 13.36 -5.65
CA ASN A 147 -2.97 13.43 -4.35
C ASN A 147 -1.63 14.17 -4.42
N ASP A 148 -1.70 15.50 -4.53
CA ASP A 148 -0.53 16.38 -4.63
C ASP A 148 0.40 16.26 -3.41
N HIS A 149 -0.16 15.96 -2.22
CA HIS A 149 0.62 15.77 -1.00
C HIS A 149 1.58 14.59 -1.10
N ILE A 150 1.12 13.46 -1.62
CA ILE A 150 1.95 12.26 -1.79
C ILE A 150 2.99 12.47 -2.89
N GLN A 151 2.60 13.07 -4.03
CA GLN A 151 3.52 13.35 -5.13
C GLN A 151 4.71 14.20 -4.70
N GLY A 152 4.50 15.17 -3.80
CA GLY A 152 5.57 16.03 -3.27
C GLY A 152 6.58 15.31 -2.36
N ILE A 153 6.25 14.11 -1.88
CA ILE A 153 7.13 13.33 -0.99
C ILE A 153 7.91 12.26 -1.77
N LEU A 154 7.31 11.68 -2.81
CA LEU A 154 7.89 10.59 -3.57
C LEU A 154 9.06 11.04 -4.45
N THR A 155 9.97 10.12 -4.70
CA THR A 155 11.13 10.30 -5.59
C THR A 155 10.94 9.54 -6.90
N GLU A 156 11.86 9.69 -7.86
CA GLU A 156 11.83 8.98 -9.14
C GLU A 156 11.90 7.44 -9.02
N LYS A 157 12.30 6.92 -7.86
CA LYS A 157 12.37 5.47 -7.59
C LYS A 157 11.05 4.90 -7.06
N ASP A 158 10.13 5.77 -6.69
CA ASP A 158 8.86 5.42 -6.08
C ASP A 158 7.74 5.43 -7.10
N LEU A 159 6.69 4.66 -6.87
CA LEU A 159 5.54 4.61 -7.76
C LEU A 159 4.27 5.10 -7.09
N HIS A 160 3.58 6.00 -7.77
CA HIS A 160 2.25 6.47 -7.41
C HIS A 160 1.22 5.98 -8.43
N ILE A 161 0.29 5.15 -7.99
CA ILE A 161 -0.80 4.61 -8.79
C ILE A 161 -2.10 5.30 -8.35
N SER A 162 -2.67 6.14 -9.21
CA SER A 162 -3.86 6.95 -8.90
C SER A 162 -4.83 7.10 -10.09
#